data_84ba10d4d89a2a7edb90fe5c2fdfd337
#
_entry.id   84ba10d4d89a2a7edb90fe5c2fdfd337
#
_cell.length_a   1.000
_cell.length_b   1.000
_cell.length_c   1.000
_cell.angle_alpha   90.00
_cell.angle_beta   90.00
_cell.angle_gamma   90.00
#
_symmetry.space_group_name_H-M   'P 1'
#
loop_
_entity.id
_entity.type
_entity.pdbx_description
1 polymer ?
#
loop_
_entity_poly.entity_id
_entity_poly.type
_entity_poly.pdbx_seq_one_letter_code
_entity_poly.pdbx_strand_id
1 'polypeptide(L)'
;LAEMKREDHEVVWYEDFLKFLKDEEVFYTFLTPSAYGGPDCRWDTARNTAFSELLGFYSLSHWYAWQVSILGLGPIWISDNEEIKKSTAAKLKEGGIFAFGLSEKEHGADLISSDMELIPDGEGKYIARGDKYYIGNGNVAGYVSIFAKLKEKKKEYVFFVVETNHAKYECTQNVVRSQKYVAELVLHDYPITDREILLRGRDAWDASLATVAFAKFNLGLASVGIATHSFYEAINHAAARKLYGSYVTDFPHIKQLFNEAYARLVAMRMFSYRAKDYMRIASESDRRYLLFNPLVKMKVTLEGEQVIERLWDVIAARGYEKDVYFESATRDIRMLPKLEGTVHVNMMLTVRFMQSFLFDEQAVADVAASESPNEEEFLFNQGATTKGLDTIPFGPWRPKFKSKAAKSCANTDVLVQQIETFVKMLEKAAPSPEQSKDIDWMLSIGEIFSIIAYASLIIEQADLGGPYAPADVNLVLDQILSVFVRDISRHALELHEKSSSTAEQQKLFLEMIRRPAHNESRETKIFEKVMALKESYRMAP
;
A
#
# COMPACT_ATOMS: atom_id res chain seq x y z
N LEU A 1 -9.48 9.97 -22.48
CA LEU A 1 -10.18 10.47 -21.28
C LEU A 1 -11.70 10.34 -21.43
N ALA A 2 -12.29 10.82 -22.52
CA ALA A 2 -13.74 10.79 -22.72
C ALA A 2 -14.31 9.36 -22.66
N GLU A 3 -13.66 8.40 -23.32
CA GLU A 3 -14.06 7.01 -23.28
C GLU A 3 -13.93 6.39 -21.88
N MET A 4 -12.80 6.59 -21.22
CA MET A 4 -12.58 6.12 -19.85
C MET A 4 -13.65 6.66 -18.88
N LYS A 5 -14.03 7.94 -19.01
CA LYS A 5 -15.08 8.55 -18.19
C LYS A 5 -16.47 8.01 -18.53
N ARG A 6 -16.76 7.79 -19.81
CA ARG A 6 -18.01 7.14 -20.24
C ARG A 6 -18.16 5.74 -19.63
N GLU A 7 -17.12 4.93 -19.74
CA GLU A 7 -17.10 3.56 -19.22
C GLU A 7 -17.21 3.52 -17.68
N ASP A 8 -16.57 4.46 -16.99
CA ASP A 8 -16.70 4.58 -15.52
C ASP A 8 -18.14 4.95 -15.13
N HIS A 9 -18.80 5.89 -15.84
CA HIS A 9 -20.17 6.30 -15.59
C HIS A 9 -21.20 5.20 -15.91
N GLU A 10 -20.99 4.49 -17.01
CA GLU A 10 -21.85 3.39 -17.45
C GLU A 10 -21.54 2.08 -16.72
N VAL A 11 -20.47 2.06 -15.90
CA VAL A 11 -20.00 0.86 -15.18
C VAL A 11 -19.71 -0.30 -16.15
N VAL A 12 -19.10 0.04 -17.30
CA VAL A 12 -18.75 -0.94 -18.33
C VAL A 12 -17.54 -1.76 -17.84
N TRP A 13 -17.69 -3.08 -17.91
CA TRP A 13 -16.57 -3.98 -17.62
C TRP A 13 -15.47 -3.81 -18.69
N TYR A 14 -14.21 -3.82 -18.29
CA TYR A 14 -13.04 -3.52 -19.14
C TYR A 14 -12.56 -4.72 -19.97
N GLU A 15 -13.43 -5.26 -20.83
CA GLU A 15 -13.10 -6.43 -21.69
C GLU A 15 -11.93 -6.15 -22.64
N ASP A 16 -11.81 -4.95 -23.17
CA ASP A 16 -10.73 -4.49 -24.03
C ASP A 16 -9.37 -4.52 -23.30
N PHE A 17 -9.34 -4.08 -22.03
CA PHE A 17 -8.15 -4.16 -21.20
C PHE A 17 -7.75 -5.61 -20.93
N LEU A 18 -8.72 -6.48 -20.60
CA LEU A 18 -8.45 -7.90 -20.39
C LEU A 18 -7.95 -8.56 -21.68
N LYS A 19 -8.50 -8.18 -22.84
CA LYS A 19 -8.01 -8.64 -24.14
C LYS A 19 -6.56 -8.19 -24.38
N PHE A 20 -6.23 -6.93 -24.11
CA PHE A 20 -4.86 -6.43 -24.19
C PHE A 20 -3.90 -7.23 -23.29
N LEU A 21 -4.29 -7.46 -22.03
CA LEU A 21 -3.49 -8.24 -21.09
C LEU A 21 -3.22 -9.67 -21.58
N LYS A 22 -4.21 -10.27 -22.27
CA LYS A 22 -4.08 -11.59 -22.89
C LYS A 22 -3.17 -11.56 -24.11
N ASP A 23 -3.43 -10.66 -25.07
CA ASP A 23 -2.72 -10.57 -26.34
C ASP A 23 -1.21 -10.28 -26.13
N GLU A 24 -0.87 -9.49 -25.11
CA GLU A 24 0.50 -9.14 -24.74
C GLU A 24 1.08 -10.05 -23.63
N GLU A 25 0.37 -11.09 -23.22
CA GLU A 25 0.74 -12.02 -22.13
C GLU A 25 1.20 -11.32 -20.83
N VAL A 26 0.62 -10.15 -20.48
CA VAL A 26 1.12 -9.29 -19.40
C VAL A 26 1.07 -9.99 -18.06
N PHE A 27 -0.13 -10.46 -17.62
CA PHE A 27 -0.26 -11.12 -16.31
C PHE A 27 0.49 -12.46 -16.28
N TYR A 28 0.52 -13.18 -17.40
CA TYR A 28 1.32 -14.40 -17.53
C TYR A 28 2.79 -14.13 -17.24
N THR A 29 3.37 -13.15 -17.94
CA THR A 29 4.79 -12.80 -17.82
C THR A 29 5.15 -12.28 -16.42
N PHE A 30 4.29 -11.45 -15.82
CA PHE A 30 4.59 -10.77 -14.56
C PHE A 30 4.24 -11.57 -13.30
N LEU A 31 3.21 -12.43 -13.37
CA LEU A 31 2.63 -13.10 -12.20
C LEU A 31 2.86 -14.62 -12.16
N THR A 32 3.54 -15.18 -13.16
CA THR A 32 3.91 -16.58 -13.18
C THR A 32 5.36 -16.73 -12.72
N PRO A 33 5.64 -17.48 -11.63
CA PRO A 33 7.01 -17.82 -11.27
C PRO A 33 7.74 -18.55 -12.40
N SER A 34 9.04 -18.35 -12.52
CA SER A 34 9.86 -18.90 -13.62
C SER A 34 9.76 -20.42 -13.77
N ALA A 35 9.55 -21.13 -12.66
CA ALA A 35 9.38 -22.59 -12.65
C ALA A 35 8.16 -23.10 -13.42
N TYR A 36 7.13 -22.24 -13.66
CA TYR A 36 5.86 -22.62 -14.31
C TYR A 36 5.60 -21.88 -15.62
N GLY A 37 6.46 -20.93 -16.00
CA GLY A 37 6.24 -20.04 -17.14
C GLY A 37 7.30 -20.17 -18.24
N GLY A 38 7.20 -19.28 -19.24
CA GLY A 38 8.18 -19.11 -20.30
C GLY A 38 9.45 -18.37 -19.83
N PRO A 39 10.43 -18.14 -20.72
CA PRO A 39 11.74 -17.56 -20.37
C PRO A 39 11.66 -16.18 -19.69
N ASP A 40 10.64 -15.38 -20.00
CA ASP A 40 10.46 -14.03 -19.45
C ASP A 40 9.57 -14.00 -18.20
N CYS A 41 8.97 -15.15 -17.84
CA CYS A 41 8.14 -15.27 -16.66
C CYS A 41 9.00 -15.28 -15.40
N ARG A 42 8.62 -14.44 -14.42
CA ARG A 42 9.20 -14.42 -13.08
C ARG A 42 8.35 -13.54 -12.15
N TRP A 43 8.43 -13.82 -10.88
CA TRP A 43 7.87 -12.92 -9.86
C TRP A 43 8.96 -11.93 -9.41
N ASP A 44 8.91 -10.71 -9.92
CA ASP A 44 9.93 -9.68 -9.73
C ASP A 44 9.29 -8.41 -9.16
N THR A 45 9.56 -8.13 -7.89
CA THR A 45 8.98 -6.99 -7.19
C THR A 45 9.32 -5.65 -7.87
N ALA A 46 10.52 -5.48 -8.43
CA ALA A 46 10.86 -4.23 -9.11
C ALA A 46 9.97 -3.99 -10.34
N ARG A 47 9.77 -5.02 -11.14
CA ARG A 47 8.90 -4.97 -12.32
C ARG A 47 7.43 -4.77 -11.92
N ASN A 48 6.96 -5.53 -10.94
CA ASN A 48 5.59 -5.47 -10.46
C ASN A 48 5.28 -4.09 -9.82
N THR A 49 6.25 -3.50 -9.12
CA THR A 49 6.20 -2.14 -8.57
C THR A 49 6.00 -1.09 -9.66
N ALA A 50 6.84 -1.11 -10.69
CA ALA A 50 6.76 -0.15 -11.80
C ALA A 50 5.44 -0.27 -12.55
N PHE A 51 4.96 -1.49 -12.78
CA PHE A 51 3.68 -1.73 -13.45
C PHE A 51 2.49 -1.29 -12.58
N SER A 52 2.56 -1.48 -11.27
CA SER A 52 1.53 -1.01 -10.32
C SER A 52 1.41 0.52 -10.31
N GLU A 53 2.55 1.25 -10.34
CA GLU A 53 2.56 2.72 -10.46
C GLU A 53 1.95 3.16 -11.80
N LEU A 54 2.32 2.49 -12.90
CA LEU A 54 1.82 2.80 -14.24
C LEU A 54 0.30 2.61 -14.36
N LEU A 55 -0.21 1.48 -13.88
CA LEU A 55 -1.66 1.22 -13.87
C LEU A 55 -2.41 2.21 -12.98
N GLY A 56 -1.89 2.51 -11.78
CA GLY A 56 -2.46 3.51 -10.89
C GLY A 56 -2.49 4.91 -11.50
N PHE A 57 -1.47 5.26 -12.29
CA PHE A 57 -1.42 6.51 -13.05
C PHE A 57 -2.52 6.58 -14.11
N TYR A 58 -2.77 5.47 -14.81
CA TYR A 58 -3.78 5.39 -15.85
C TYR A 58 -5.21 5.31 -15.26
N SER A 59 -5.50 4.26 -14.47
CA SER A 59 -6.80 4.01 -13.88
C SER A 59 -6.72 3.06 -12.69
N LEU A 60 -7.27 3.45 -11.54
CA LEU A 60 -7.38 2.54 -10.40
C LEU A 60 -8.35 1.37 -10.63
N SER A 61 -9.26 1.47 -11.60
CA SER A 61 -10.12 0.33 -11.97
C SER A 61 -9.31 -0.77 -12.65
N HIS A 62 -8.44 -0.41 -13.59
CA HIS A 62 -7.54 -1.37 -14.26
C HIS A 62 -6.49 -1.92 -13.28
N TRP A 63 -5.91 -1.05 -12.45
CA TRP A 63 -5.00 -1.46 -11.39
C TRP A 63 -5.64 -2.46 -10.41
N TYR A 64 -6.93 -2.31 -10.12
CA TYR A 64 -7.63 -3.19 -9.20
C TYR A 64 -7.69 -4.65 -9.68
N ALA A 65 -7.91 -4.87 -10.99
CA ALA A 65 -7.85 -6.21 -11.58
C ALA A 65 -6.46 -6.88 -11.40
N TRP A 66 -5.40 -6.08 -11.52
CA TRP A 66 -4.02 -6.49 -11.25
C TRP A 66 -3.80 -6.88 -9.79
N GLN A 67 -4.13 -5.97 -8.88
CA GLN A 67 -3.92 -6.17 -7.44
C GLN A 67 -4.66 -7.39 -6.90
N VAL A 68 -5.91 -7.55 -7.30
CA VAL A 68 -6.71 -8.68 -6.82
C VAL A 68 -6.22 -10.00 -7.40
N SER A 69 -5.71 -10.00 -8.64
CA SER A 69 -5.07 -11.20 -9.21
C SER A 69 -3.82 -11.60 -8.41
N ILE A 70 -2.99 -10.65 -7.96
CA ILE A 70 -1.85 -10.91 -7.08
C ILE A 70 -2.31 -11.59 -5.78
N LEU A 71 -3.36 -11.08 -5.16
CA LEU A 71 -3.94 -11.68 -3.96
C LEU A 71 -4.47 -13.08 -4.20
N GLY A 72 -5.24 -13.29 -5.27
CA GLY A 72 -5.80 -14.61 -5.61
C GLY A 72 -4.73 -15.67 -5.91
N LEU A 73 -3.61 -15.24 -6.49
CA LEU A 73 -2.48 -16.11 -6.81
C LEU A 73 -1.62 -16.48 -5.58
N GLY A 74 -1.62 -15.65 -4.53
CA GLY A 74 -0.78 -15.84 -3.36
C GLY A 74 -0.90 -17.25 -2.75
N PRO A 75 -2.09 -17.71 -2.29
CA PRO A 75 -2.26 -19.05 -1.72
C PRO A 75 -1.89 -20.17 -2.70
N ILE A 76 -2.06 -19.96 -4.00
CA ILE A 76 -1.73 -20.94 -5.03
C ILE A 76 -0.21 -21.12 -5.09
N TRP A 77 0.55 -20.03 -5.23
CA TRP A 77 2.02 -20.11 -5.32
C TRP A 77 2.67 -20.53 -4.00
N ILE A 78 2.06 -20.23 -2.85
CA ILE A 78 2.51 -20.69 -1.52
C ILE A 78 2.28 -22.20 -1.33
N SER A 79 1.24 -22.79 -1.95
CA SER A 79 0.90 -24.20 -1.77
C SER A 79 1.92 -25.16 -2.39
N ASP A 80 1.84 -26.43 -2.02
CA ASP A 80 2.58 -27.54 -2.67
C ASP A 80 1.75 -28.22 -3.77
N ASN A 81 0.61 -27.65 -4.17
CA ASN A 81 -0.30 -28.23 -5.15
C ASN A 81 0.17 -27.99 -6.59
N GLU A 82 1.05 -28.85 -7.07
CA GLU A 82 1.67 -28.75 -8.39
C GLU A 82 0.68 -28.78 -9.56
N GLU A 83 -0.45 -29.49 -9.40
CA GLU A 83 -1.47 -29.57 -10.44
C GLU A 83 -2.17 -28.23 -10.62
N ILE A 84 -2.57 -27.60 -9.52
CA ILE A 84 -3.22 -26.29 -9.54
C ILE A 84 -2.23 -25.19 -9.98
N LYS A 85 -0.96 -25.23 -9.57
CA LYS A 85 0.07 -24.29 -10.06
C LYS A 85 0.22 -24.33 -11.58
N LYS A 86 0.33 -25.53 -12.16
CA LYS A 86 0.43 -25.69 -13.62
C LYS A 86 -0.84 -25.22 -14.35
N SER A 87 -2.01 -25.56 -13.83
CA SER A 87 -3.28 -25.09 -14.36
C SER A 87 -3.41 -23.57 -14.26
N THR A 88 -2.94 -22.98 -13.16
CA THR A 88 -2.92 -21.52 -12.96
C THR A 88 -2.03 -20.82 -13.98
N ALA A 89 -0.84 -21.32 -14.25
CA ALA A 89 0.05 -20.79 -15.28
C ALA A 89 -0.60 -20.85 -16.68
N ALA A 90 -1.28 -21.94 -17.00
CA ALA A 90 -2.04 -22.06 -18.26
C ALA A 90 -3.17 -21.04 -18.34
N LYS A 91 -3.97 -20.88 -17.26
CA LYS A 91 -5.05 -19.87 -17.20
C LYS A 91 -4.50 -18.42 -17.32
N LEU A 92 -3.36 -18.11 -16.70
CA LEU A 92 -2.70 -16.80 -16.86
C LEU A 92 -2.29 -16.54 -18.31
N LYS A 93 -1.76 -17.55 -18.98
CA LYS A 93 -1.38 -17.46 -20.41
C LYS A 93 -2.59 -17.22 -21.32
N GLU A 94 -3.75 -17.73 -20.95
CA GLU A 94 -5.00 -17.48 -21.64
C GLU A 94 -5.64 -16.12 -21.30
N GLY A 95 -4.99 -15.30 -20.48
CA GLY A 95 -5.46 -13.98 -20.04
C GLY A 95 -6.39 -14.03 -18.84
N GLY A 96 -6.39 -15.12 -18.08
CA GLY A 96 -7.18 -15.26 -16.85
C GLY A 96 -6.76 -14.28 -15.77
N ILE A 97 -7.74 -13.77 -15.04
CA ILE A 97 -7.55 -12.99 -13.80
C ILE A 97 -7.97 -13.84 -12.60
N PHE A 98 -7.55 -13.46 -11.40
CA PHE A 98 -7.72 -14.26 -10.20
C PHE A 98 -8.42 -13.46 -9.10
N ALA A 99 -8.98 -14.18 -8.11
CA ALA A 99 -9.69 -13.56 -7.00
C ALA A 99 -9.31 -14.20 -5.66
N PHE A 100 -9.44 -13.41 -4.59
CA PHE A 100 -9.08 -13.79 -3.24
C PHE A 100 -10.32 -13.79 -2.33
N GLY A 101 -10.86 -14.95 -2.09
CA GLY A 101 -12.07 -15.19 -1.28
C GLY A 101 -11.75 -15.26 0.22
N LEU A 102 -11.27 -14.14 0.81
CA LEU A 102 -10.88 -14.09 2.22
C LEU A 102 -12.00 -13.54 3.10
N SER A 103 -12.46 -12.31 2.82
CA SER A 103 -13.41 -11.57 3.66
C SER A 103 -14.85 -12.02 3.47
N GLU A 104 -15.64 -11.84 4.52
CA GLU A 104 -17.08 -12.08 4.58
C GLU A 104 -17.78 -10.79 4.99
N LYS A 105 -19.09 -10.71 4.80
CA LYS A 105 -19.87 -9.50 5.07
C LYS A 105 -19.73 -9.04 6.52
N GLU A 106 -19.80 -9.98 7.46
CA GLU A 106 -19.69 -9.72 8.90
C GLU A 106 -18.25 -9.85 9.42
N HIS A 107 -17.32 -10.44 8.63
CA HIS A 107 -15.95 -10.78 9.03
C HIS A 107 -14.93 -10.25 8.00
N GLY A 108 -14.57 -8.96 8.12
CA GLY A 108 -13.57 -8.35 7.25
C GLY A 108 -12.14 -8.73 7.66
N ALA A 109 -11.57 -8.02 8.64
CA ALA A 109 -10.24 -8.32 9.18
C ALA A 109 -10.24 -9.42 10.25
N ASP A 110 -11.40 -9.79 10.76
CA ASP A 110 -11.58 -10.85 11.76
C ASP A 110 -11.69 -12.24 11.10
N LEU A 111 -10.56 -12.75 10.63
CA LEU A 111 -10.49 -14.06 9.98
C LEU A 111 -10.79 -15.23 10.92
N ILE A 112 -10.64 -15.02 12.23
CA ILE A 112 -10.91 -16.06 13.24
C ILE A 112 -12.41 -16.42 13.26
N SER A 113 -13.26 -15.45 12.98
CA SER A 113 -14.71 -15.60 13.00
C SER A 113 -15.32 -16.05 11.67
N SER A 114 -14.51 -16.27 10.61
CA SER A 114 -15.00 -16.70 9.28
C SER A 114 -16.05 -17.81 9.38
N ASP A 115 -17.14 -17.69 8.61
CA ASP A 115 -18.28 -18.62 8.60
C ASP A 115 -18.31 -19.56 7.39
N MET A 116 -17.48 -19.33 6.35
CA MET A 116 -17.34 -20.25 5.22
C MET A 116 -16.86 -21.61 5.71
N GLU A 117 -17.60 -22.68 5.38
CA GLU A 117 -17.31 -24.04 5.80
C GLU A 117 -16.86 -24.94 4.65
N LEU A 118 -15.88 -25.79 4.91
CA LEU A 118 -15.57 -26.97 4.11
C LEU A 118 -16.02 -28.21 4.91
N ILE A 119 -17.03 -28.92 4.40
CA ILE A 119 -17.72 -30.01 5.06
C ILE A 119 -17.24 -31.34 4.45
N PRO A 120 -16.65 -32.28 5.21
CA PRO A 120 -16.31 -33.61 4.70
C PRO A 120 -17.53 -34.34 4.14
N ASP A 121 -17.39 -34.96 2.96
CA ASP A 121 -18.44 -35.74 2.26
C ASP A 121 -17.88 -37.07 1.71
N GLY A 122 -17.13 -37.77 2.51
CA GLY A 122 -16.46 -39.04 2.19
C GLY A 122 -14.95 -38.86 2.06
N GLU A 123 -14.26 -39.94 1.69
CA GLU A 123 -12.80 -39.94 1.58
C GLU A 123 -12.34 -39.03 0.43
N GLY A 124 -11.53 -37.99 0.76
CA GLY A 124 -10.99 -37.02 -0.21
C GLY A 124 -12.05 -36.16 -0.90
N LYS A 125 -13.29 -36.11 -0.36
CA LYS A 125 -14.39 -35.30 -0.91
C LYS A 125 -14.96 -34.36 0.15
N TYR A 126 -15.37 -33.19 -0.29
CA TYR A 126 -15.88 -32.14 0.57
C TYR A 126 -16.97 -31.33 -0.15
N ILE A 127 -17.76 -30.64 0.64
CA ILE A 127 -18.77 -29.67 0.19
C ILE A 127 -18.40 -28.32 0.77
N ALA A 128 -18.20 -27.32 -0.06
CA ALA A 128 -18.01 -25.94 0.37
C ALA A 128 -19.34 -25.19 0.40
N ARG A 129 -19.63 -24.54 1.54
CA ARG A 129 -20.88 -23.79 1.77
C ARG A 129 -20.61 -22.49 2.51
N GLY A 130 -21.21 -21.42 2.04
CA GLY A 130 -21.14 -20.08 2.66
C GLY A 130 -21.03 -18.99 1.62
N ASP A 131 -20.84 -17.76 2.09
CA ASP A 131 -20.68 -16.57 1.27
C ASP A 131 -19.33 -15.90 1.49
N LYS A 132 -18.90 -15.11 0.51
CA LYS A 132 -17.76 -14.21 0.59
C LYS A 132 -18.18 -12.83 0.08
N TYR A 133 -17.61 -11.79 0.67
CA TYR A 133 -17.98 -10.41 0.41
C TYR A 133 -16.76 -9.53 0.21
N TYR A 134 -16.84 -8.51 -0.63
CA TYR A 134 -15.73 -7.69 -1.10
C TYR A 134 -14.69 -8.45 -1.92
N ILE A 135 -15.14 -9.35 -2.80
CA ILE A 135 -14.25 -10.19 -3.61
C ILE A 135 -14.05 -9.58 -5.00
N GLY A 136 -12.95 -8.86 -5.16
CA GLY A 136 -12.59 -8.33 -6.48
C GLY A 136 -12.40 -9.44 -7.50
N ASN A 137 -12.73 -9.17 -8.78
CA ASN A 137 -12.70 -10.12 -9.90
C ASN A 137 -13.58 -11.38 -9.72
N GLY A 138 -14.41 -11.45 -8.68
CA GLY A 138 -15.22 -12.64 -8.39
C GLY A 138 -16.29 -12.96 -9.44
N ASN A 139 -16.52 -12.07 -10.41
CA ASN A 139 -17.43 -12.30 -11.53
C ASN A 139 -16.86 -13.25 -12.61
N VAL A 140 -15.55 -13.21 -12.89
CA VAL A 140 -14.95 -13.92 -14.03
C VAL A 140 -13.56 -14.51 -13.74
N ALA A 141 -13.17 -14.61 -12.48
CA ALA A 141 -11.85 -15.17 -12.11
C ALA A 141 -11.69 -16.61 -12.62
N GLY A 142 -10.51 -16.92 -13.15
CA GLY A 142 -10.13 -18.29 -13.54
C GLY A 142 -10.11 -19.24 -12.34
N TYR A 143 -9.61 -18.73 -11.19
CA TYR A 143 -9.77 -19.33 -9.87
C TYR A 143 -10.05 -18.25 -8.82
N VAL A 144 -10.90 -18.60 -7.85
CA VAL A 144 -11.04 -17.86 -6.58
C VAL A 144 -10.39 -18.72 -5.48
N SER A 145 -9.35 -18.21 -4.85
CA SER A 145 -8.72 -18.85 -3.68
C SER A 145 -9.57 -18.55 -2.44
N ILE A 146 -10.28 -19.56 -1.94
CA ILE A 146 -11.24 -19.45 -0.83
C ILE A 146 -10.61 -19.87 0.48
N PHE A 147 -10.67 -18.98 1.49
CA PHE A 147 -10.35 -19.28 2.88
C PHE A 147 -11.59 -19.73 3.64
N ALA A 148 -11.53 -20.87 4.32
CA ALA A 148 -12.66 -21.46 5.05
C ALA A 148 -12.20 -22.18 6.31
N LYS A 149 -13.19 -22.66 7.11
CA LYS A 149 -12.97 -23.57 8.23
C LYS A 149 -13.38 -24.99 7.86
N LEU A 150 -12.61 -25.97 8.30
CA LEU A 150 -13.03 -27.36 8.23
C LEU A 150 -14.06 -27.64 9.34
N LYS A 151 -15.29 -28.04 8.95
CA LYS A 151 -16.45 -28.11 9.86
C LYS A 151 -16.25 -28.97 11.11
N GLU A 152 -15.59 -30.10 10.99
CA GLU A 152 -15.43 -31.05 12.08
C GLU A 152 -14.34 -30.71 13.07
N LYS A 153 -13.47 -29.77 12.74
CA LYS A 153 -12.28 -29.40 13.53
C LYS A 153 -12.28 -27.91 13.84
N LYS A 154 -12.70 -27.54 15.04
CA LYS A 154 -12.60 -26.14 15.50
C LYS A 154 -11.19 -25.61 15.33
N LYS A 155 -11.05 -24.49 14.61
CA LYS A 155 -9.78 -23.79 14.30
C LYS A 155 -8.86 -24.49 13.29
N GLU A 156 -9.34 -25.42 12.51
CA GLU A 156 -8.61 -25.89 11.33
C GLU A 156 -9.08 -25.11 10.11
N TYR A 157 -8.19 -24.26 9.60
CA TYR A 157 -8.45 -23.46 8.40
C TYR A 157 -8.00 -24.21 7.15
N VAL A 158 -8.55 -23.84 6.03
CA VAL A 158 -8.23 -24.45 4.74
C VAL A 158 -8.27 -23.39 3.64
N PHE A 159 -7.35 -23.48 2.69
CA PHE A 159 -7.46 -22.81 1.40
C PHE A 159 -7.75 -23.85 0.32
N PHE A 160 -8.68 -23.53 -0.57
CA PHE A 160 -8.99 -24.30 -1.77
C PHE A 160 -9.34 -23.35 -2.93
N VAL A 161 -9.33 -23.86 -4.15
CA VAL A 161 -9.74 -23.09 -5.33
C VAL A 161 -11.11 -23.50 -5.80
N VAL A 162 -11.86 -22.51 -6.33
CA VAL A 162 -13.13 -22.75 -7.05
C VAL A 162 -13.11 -22.02 -8.39
N GLU A 163 -13.83 -22.53 -9.37
CA GLU A 163 -14.04 -21.90 -10.67
C GLU A 163 -15.36 -21.13 -10.70
N THR A 164 -15.34 -19.91 -11.26
CA THR A 164 -16.52 -19.04 -11.29
C THR A 164 -17.61 -19.50 -12.26
N ASN A 165 -17.24 -20.33 -13.25
CA ASN A 165 -18.18 -20.88 -14.24
C ASN A 165 -18.92 -22.15 -13.78
N HIS A 166 -18.66 -22.64 -12.56
CA HIS A 166 -19.32 -23.83 -12.03
C HIS A 166 -20.75 -23.53 -11.55
N ALA A 167 -21.73 -24.41 -11.82
CA ALA A 167 -23.15 -24.22 -11.52
C ALA A 167 -23.49 -24.02 -10.03
N LYS A 168 -22.57 -24.35 -9.12
CA LYS A 168 -22.70 -24.18 -7.66
C LYS A 168 -22.02 -22.91 -7.14
N TYR A 169 -21.39 -22.14 -8.01
CA TYR A 169 -20.85 -20.83 -7.72
C TYR A 169 -21.85 -19.77 -8.19
N GLU A 170 -22.27 -18.90 -7.31
CA GLU A 170 -23.15 -17.78 -7.63
C GLU A 170 -22.45 -16.47 -7.31
N CYS A 171 -22.25 -15.61 -8.32
CA CYS A 171 -21.90 -14.22 -8.12
C CYS A 171 -23.19 -13.41 -8.01
N THR A 172 -23.61 -13.04 -6.81
CA THR A 172 -24.93 -12.46 -6.55
C THR A 172 -25.04 -11.02 -6.99
N GLN A 173 -23.96 -10.23 -6.80
CA GLN A 173 -23.94 -8.81 -7.19
C GLN A 173 -22.53 -8.23 -7.19
N ASN A 174 -22.38 -7.08 -7.88
CA ASN A 174 -21.30 -6.14 -7.62
C ASN A 174 -21.69 -5.23 -6.45
N VAL A 175 -20.97 -5.28 -5.35
CA VAL A 175 -21.31 -4.52 -4.12
C VAL A 175 -20.87 -3.04 -4.18
N VAL A 176 -20.16 -2.62 -5.25
CA VAL A 176 -19.72 -1.23 -5.46
C VAL A 176 -20.24 -0.69 -6.78
N ARG A 177 -20.59 0.60 -6.81
CA ARG A 177 -20.94 1.28 -8.04
C ARG A 177 -19.68 1.84 -8.70
N SER A 178 -19.01 1.01 -9.47
CA SER A 178 -17.74 1.36 -10.10
C SER A 178 -17.51 0.43 -11.30
N GLN A 179 -16.64 0.82 -12.21
CA GLN A 179 -16.15 -0.05 -13.29
C GLN A 179 -15.43 -1.30 -12.74
N LYS A 180 -14.81 -1.20 -11.57
CA LYS A 180 -14.27 -2.36 -10.82
C LYS A 180 -15.40 -3.32 -10.44
N TYR A 181 -15.14 -4.61 -10.52
CA TYR A 181 -16.09 -5.59 -10.02
C TYR A 181 -15.65 -6.12 -8.66
N VAL A 182 -16.44 -5.86 -7.65
CA VAL A 182 -16.23 -6.32 -6.28
C VAL A 182 -17.44 -7.17 -5.89
N ALA A 183 -17.28 -8.47 -5.93
CA ALA A 183 -18.38 -9.42 -5.82
C ALA A 183 -18.80 -9.70 -4.37
N GLU A 184 -20.09 -9.94 -4.20
CA GLU A 184 -20.63 -10.90 -3.25
C GLU A 184 -20.79 -12.23 -3.98
N LEU A 185 -20.33 -13.32 -3.39
CA LEU A 185 -20.47 -14.65 -3.96
C LEU A 185 -20.97 -15.66 -2.94
N VAL A 186 -21.68 -16.67 -3.40
CA VAL A 186 -22.20 -17.79 -2.58
C VAL A 186 -21.80 -19.12 -3.18
N LEU A 187 -21.34 -20.03 -2.35
CA LEU A 187 -21.10 -21.43 -2.70
C LEU A 187 -22.27 -22.29 -2.21
N HIS A 188 -23.03 -22.84 -3.15
CA HIS A 188 -24.22 -23.68 -2.91
C HIS A 188 -23.89 -25.16 -2.91
N ASP A 189 -23.31 -25.65 -1.83
CA ASP A 189 -22.84 -27.04 -1.77
C ASP A 189 -21.87 -27.34 -2.93
N TYR A 190 -20.86 -26.48 -3.07
CA TYR A 190 -19.87 -26.60 -4.12
C TYR A 190 -18.98 -27.84 -3.86
N PRO A 191 -18.88 -28.80 -4.83
CA PRO A 191 -18.08 -29.98 -4.64
C PRO A 191 -16.58 -29.66 -4.69
N ILE A 192 -15.83 -30.12 -3.72
CA ILE A 192 -14.38 -29.99 -3.60
C ILE A 192 -13.79 -31.38 -3.39
N THR A 193 -12.65 -31.65 -3.98
CA THR A 193 -11.85 -32.85 -3.72
C THR A 193 -10.46 -32.44 -3.19
N ASP A 194 -9.66 -33.42 -2.78
CA ASP A 194 -8.26 -33.14 -2.37
C ASP A 194 -7.44 -32.46 -3.46
N ARG A 195 -7.87 -32.56 -4.73
CA ARG A 195 -7.23 -31.90 -5.88
C ARG A 195 -7.31 -30.37 -5.80
N GLU A 196 -8.44 -29.82 -5.36
CA GLU A 196 -8.66 -28.37 -5.26
C GLU A 196 -8.11 -27.79 -3.96
N ILE A 197 -7.69 -28.61 -2.99
CA ILE A 197 -7.13 -28.13 -1.73
C ILE A 197 -5.71 -27.59 -1.97
N LEU A 198 -5.46 -26.37 -1.49
CA LEU A 198 -4.16 -25.73 -1.53
C LEU A 198 -3.37 -25.94 -0.23
N LEU A 199 -3.98 -25.61 0.90
CA LEU A 199 -3.32 -25.55 2.21
C LEU A 199 -4.29 -25.92 3.32
N ARG A 200 -3.78 -26.50 4.41
CA ARG A 200 -4.58 -26.90 5.58
C ARG A 200 -3.97 -26.40 6.89
N GLY A 201 -4.81 -26.24 7.90
CA GLY A 201 -4.39 -25.98 9.27
C GLY A 201 -3.59 -24.69 9.43
N ARG A 202 -2.43 -24.82 10.03
CA ARG A 202 -1.53 -23.67 10.28
C ARG A 202 -1.01 -23.03 9.00
N ASP A 203 -0.72 -23.83 7.99
CA ASP A 203 -0.17 -23.32 6.72
C ASP A 203 -1.21 -22.49 5.96
N ALA A 204 -2.49 -22.87 6.01
CA ALA A 204 -3.57 -22.05 5.45
C ALA A 204 -3.70 -20.70 6.17
N TRP A 205 -3.59 -20.70 7.51
CA TRP A 205 -3.59 -19.45 8.28
C TRP A 205 -2.40 -18.56 7.96
N ASP A 206 -1.19 -19.11 7.98
CA ASP A 206 0.03 -18.35 7.72
C ASP A 206 0.06 -17.83 6.27
N ALA A 207 -0.45 -18.60 5.28
CA ALA A 207 -0.58 -18.18 3.89
C ALA A 207 -1.56 -17.02 3.70
N SER A 208 -2.67 -16.95 4.47
CA SER A 208 -3.59 -15.83 4.40
C SER A 208 -2.88 -14.50 4.76
N LEU A 209 -2.07 -14.53 5.82
CA LEU A 209 -1.33 -13.36 6.30
C LEU A 209 -0.11 -13.05 5.42
N ALA A 210 0.59 -14.07 4.92
CA ALA A 210 1.72 -13.93 4.02
C ALA A 210 1.30 -13.29 2.69
N THR A 211 0.20 -13.75 2.10
CA THR A 211 -0.38 -13.18 0.87
C THR A 211 -0.65 -11.69 1.05
N VAL A 212 -1.35 -11.30 2.11
CA VAL A 212 -1.62 -9.88 2.39
C VAL A 212 -0.33 -9.12 2.68
N ALA A 213 0.68 -9.73 3.33
CA ALA A 213 1.92 -9.06 3.69
C ALA A 213 2.74 -8.59 2.48
N PHE A 214 2.82 -9.37 1.40
CA PHE A 214 3.52 -8.94 0.19
C PHE A 214 2.63 -8.19 -0.80
N ALA A 215 1.34 -8.57 -0.93
CA ALA A 215 0.44 -7.95 -1.91
C ALA A 215 0.12 -6.49 -1.58
N LYS A 216 -0.10 -6.16 -0.30
CA LYS A 216 -0.45 -4.78 0.13
C LYS A 216 0.57 -3.71 -0.26
N PHE A 217 1.79 -4.09 -0.57
CA PHE A 217 2.84 -3.19 -1.05
C PHE A 217 2.40 -2.38 -2.27
N ASN A 218 1.72 -3.01 -3.21
CA ASN A 218 1.31 -2.39 -4.47
C ASN A 218 0.28 -1.25 -4.31
N LEU A 219 -0.45 -1.20 -3.19
CA LEU A 219 -1.40 -0.11 -2.93
C LEU A 219 -0.71 1.26 -2.84
N GLY A 220 0.49 1.29 -2.24
CA GLY A 220 1.29 2.52 -2.18
C GLY A 220 1.73 2.99 -3.56
N LEU A 221 2.14 2.06 -4.44
CA LEU A 221 2.56 2.41 -5.80
C LEU A 221 1.39 2.91 -6.66
N ALA A 222 0.22 2.29 -6.55
CA ALA A 222 -0.99 2.81 -7.18
C ALA A 222 -1.34 4.22 -6.68
N SER A 223 -1.14 4.48 -5.38
CA SER A 223 -1.32 5.81 -4.79
C SER A 223 -0.34 6.83 -5.37
N VAL A 224 0.94 6.46 -5.56
CA VAL A 224 1.92 7.32 -6.26
C VAL A 224 1.46 7.60 -7.68
N GLY A 225 1.00 6.61 -8.42
CA GLY A 225 0.54 6.74 -9.81
C GLY A 225 -0.62 7.73 -9.95
N ILE A 226 -1.73 7.50 -9.23
CA ILE A 226 -2.92 8.37 -9.31
C ILE A 226 -2.65 9.79 -8.80
N ALA A 227 -1.83 9.95 -7.75
CA ALA A 227 -1.45 11.25 -7.23
C ALA A 227 -0.57 12.01 -8.24
N THR A 228 0.32 11.32 -8.96
CA THR A 228 1.15 11.92 -10.02
C THR A 228 0.30 12.43 -11.17
N HIS A 229 -0.67 11.63 -11.66
CA HIS A 229 -1.58 12.08 -12.71
C HIS A 229 -2.41 13.30 -12.26
N SER A 230 -2.97 13.22 -11.06
CA SER A 230 -3.74 14.33 -10.48
C SER A 230 -2.91 15.60 -10.36
N PHE A 231 -1.60 15.48 -10.12
CA PHE A 231 -0.70 16.61 -10.07
C PHE A 231 -0.56 17.31 -11.43
N TYR A 232 -0.42 16.55 -12.54
CA TYR A 232 -0.41 17.12 -13.88
C TYR A 232 -1.72 17.83 -14.24
N GLU A 233 -2.86 17.24 -13.89
CA GLU A 233 -4.17 17.87 -14.09
C GLU A 233 -4.26 19.21 -13.34
N ALA A 234 -3.83 19.25 -12.08
CA ALA A 234 -3.90 20.44 -11.23
C ALA A 234 -3.00 21.57 -11.74
N ILE A 235 -1.72 21.28 -12.08
CA ILE A 235 -0.79 22.32 -12.55
C ILE A 235 -1.20 22.85 -13.92
N ASN A 236 -1.66 22.00 -14.83
CA ASN A 236 -2.13 22.43 -16.15
C ASN A 236 -3.35 23.35 -16.02
N HIS A 237 -4.30 22.99 -15.14
CA HIS A 237 -5.47 23.83 -14.86
C HIS A 237 -5.08 25.17 -14.24
N ALA A 238 -4.32 25.18 -13.15
CA ALA A 238 -3.96 26.39 -12.42
C ALA A 238 -3.13 27.38 -13.25
N ALA A 239 -2.20 26.85 -14.05
CA ALA A 239 -1.33 27.67 -14.90
C ALA A 239 -2.06 28.28 -16.12
N ALA A 240 -3.23 27.74 -16.49
CA ALA A 240 -4.05 28.27 -17.59
C ALA A 240 -5.16 29.22 -17.11
N ARG A 241 -5.55 29.15 -15.83
CA ARG A 241 -6.68 29.90 -15.28
C ARG A 241 -6.27 31.25 -14.71
N LYS A 242 -7.04 32.29 -15.07
CA LYS A 242 -6.89 33.64 -14.49
C LYS A 242 -8.06 33.99 -13.59
N LEU A 243 -7.74 34.56 -12.42
CA LEU A 243 -8.68 35.14 -11.47
C LEU A 243 -8.17 36.51 -11.01
N TYR A 244 -9.03 37.50 -10.97
CA TYR A 244 -8.68 38.86 -10.56
C TYR A 244 -7.45 39.47 -11.33
N GLY A 245 -7.29 39.10 -12.60
CA GLY A 245 -6.22 39.60 -13.45
C GLY A 245 -4.87 38.84 -13.36
N SER A 246 -4.71 37.92 -12.40
CA SER A 246 -3.51 37.10 -12.19
C SER A 246 -3.77 35.62 -12.49
N TYR A 247 -2.73 34.86 -12.83
CA TYR A 247 -2.86 33.41 -12.90
C TYR A 247 -3.06 32.80 -11.50
N VAL A 248 -3.79 31.69 -11.42
CA VAL A 248 -4.03 30.99 -10.14
C VAL A 248 -2.70 30.58 -9.49
N THR A 249 -1.70 30.26 -10.28
CA THR A 249 -0.33 29.95 -9.84
C THR A 249 0.43 31.14 -9.24
N ASP A 250 -0.06 32.37 -9.38
CA ASP A 250 0.61 33.56 -8.81
C ASP A 250 0.25 33.76 -7.32
N PHE A 251 -0.88 33.18 -6.86
CA PHE A 251 -1.35 33.37 -5.49
C PHE A 251 -0.48 32.62 -4.47
N PRO A 252 -0.05 33.27 -3.37
CA PRO A 252 0.87 32.66 -2.39
C PRO A 252 0.35 31.37 -1.76
N HIS A 253 -0.94 31.30 -1.41
CA HIS A 253 -1.54 30.09 -0.83
C HIS A 253 -1.57 28.93 -1.82
N ILE A 254 -1.78 29.17 -3.10
CA ILE A 254 -1.73 28.16 -4.16
C ILE A 254 -0.30 27.60 -4.31
N LYS A 255 0.72 28.48 -4.25
CA LYS A 255 2.12 28.04 -4.26
C LYS A 255 2.43 27.13 -3.06
N GLN A 256 1.91 27.46 -1.88
CA GLN A 256 2.08 26.62 -0.68
C GLN A 256 1.41 25.27 -0.83
N LEU A 257 0.17 25.20 -1.34
CA LEU A 257 -0.53 23.94 -1.62
C LEU A 257 0.26 23.05 -2.56
N PHE A 258 0.76 23.60 -3.67
CA PHE A 258 1.60 22.87 -4.62
C PHE A 258 2.93 22.42 -4.01
N ASN A 259 3.62 23.27 -3.27
CA ASN A 259 4.90 22.91 -2.64
C ASN A 259 4.73 21.76 -1.64
N GLU A 260 3.66 21.77 -0.87
CA GLU A 260 3.37 20.69 0.06
C GLU A 260 2.94 19.40 -0.67
N ALA A 261 2.05 19.50 -1.66
CA ALA A 261 1.63 18.35 -2.46
C ALA A 261 2.84 17.71 -3.18
N TYR A 262 3.74 18.51 -3.76
CA TYR A 262 4.96 18.05 -4.41
C TYR A 262 5.89 17.33 -3.43
N ALA A 263 6.15 17.93 -2.27
CA ALA A 263 7.00 17.31 -1.25
C ALA A 263 6.46 15.95 -0.80
N ARG A 264 5.14 15.84 -0.53
CA ARG A 264 4.50 14.58 -0.16
C ARG A 264 4.58 13.55 -1.28
N LEU A 265 4.31 13.94 -2.53
CA LEU A 265 4.36 13.05 -3.69
C LEU A 265 5.78 12.48 -3.91
N VAL A 266 6.82 13.33 -3.82
CA VAL A 266 8.20 12.87 -3.93
C VAL A 266 8.57 11.96 -2.77
N ALA A 267 8.14 12.28 -1.54
CA ALA A 267 8.35 11.43 -0.36
C ALA A 267 7.72 10.05 -0.54
N MET A 268 6.47 9.97 -1.03
CA MET A 268 5.77 8.73 -1.34
C MET A 268 6.59 7.85 -2.30
N ARG A 269 7.09 8.45 -3.36
CA ARG A 269 7.88 7.74 -4.37
C ARG A 269 9.22 7.26 -3.82
N MET A 270 10.00 8.13 -3.18
CA MET A 270 11.29 7.78 -2.58
C MET A 270 11.16 6.65 -1.56
N PHE A 271 10.17 6.74 -0.67
CA PHE A 271 9.92 5.70 0.32
C PHE A 271 9.54 4.36 -0.30
N SER A 272 8.58 4.37 -1.23
CA SER A 272 8.05 3.14 -1.82
C SER A 272 9.10 2.38 -2.62
N TYR A 273 9.91 3.09 -3.40
CA TYR A 273 10.99 2.45 -4.17
C TYR A 273 12.13 1.98 -3.28
N ARG A 274 12.40 2.67 -2.18
CA ARG A 274 13.39 2.16 -1.22
C ARG A 274 12.87 0.94 -0.46
N ALA A 275 11.61 0.93 -0.05
CA ALA A 275 10.95 -0.22 0.56
C ALA A 275 10.91 -1.44 -0.39
N LYS A 276 10.80 -1.23 -1.70
CA LYS A 276 10.95 -2.26 -2.73
C LYS A 276 12.29 -3.00 -2.61
N ASP A 277 13.39 -2.28 -2.41
CA ASP A 277 14.70 -2.92 -2.28
C ASP A 277 14.77 -3.86 -1.07
N TYR A 278 14.17 -3.46 0.05
CA TYR A 278 14.05 -4.32 1.25
C TYR A 278 13.18 -5.55 1.00
N MET A 279 12.13 -5.43 0.21
CA MET A 279 11.28 -6.57 -0.14
C MET A 279 12.01 -7.55 -1.07
N ARG A 280 12.86 -7.06 -1.98
CA ARG A 280 13.62 -7.87 -2.92
C ARG A 280 14.72 -8.71 -2.28
N ILE A 281 15.27 -8.28 -1.15
CA ILE A 281 16.27 -9.02 -0.38
C ILE A 281 15.67 -9.86 0.74
N ALA A 282 14.34 -9.88 0.86
CA ALA A 282 13.65 -10.63 1.90
C ALA A 282 14.14 -12.06 2.00
N SER A 283 14.44 -12.52 3.21
CA SER A 283 14.95 -13.85 3.52
C SER A 283 14.60 -14.21 4.96
N GLU A 284 14.90 -15.44 5.39
CA GLU A 284 14.77 -15.84 6.80
C GLU A 284 15.60 -14.95 7.73
N SER A 285 16.75 -14.46 7.29
CA SER A 285 17.68 -13.63 8.05
C SER A 285 17.42 -12.13 7.91
N ASP A 286 16.67 -11.68 6.91
CA ASP A 286 16.28 -10.27 6.73
C ASP A 286 14.78 -10.12 6.48
N ARG A 287 14.08 -9.77 7.55
CA ARG A 287 12.64 -9.59 7.56
C ARG A 287 12.21 -8.12 7.75
N ARG A 288 13.12 -7.16 7.52
CA ARG A 288 12.84 -5.72 7.70
C ARG A 288 11.70 -5.21 6.83
N TYR A 289 11.44 -5.82 5.67
CA TYR A 289 10.31 -5.52 4.80
C TYR A 289 8.95 -5.62 5.51
N LEU A 290 8.84 -6.41 6.58
CA LEU A 290 7.60 -6.58 7.35
C LEU A 290 7.19 -5.29 8.10
N LEU A 291 8.11 -4.36 8.37
CA LEU A 291 7.78 -3.01 8.81
C LEU A 291 7.41 -2.10 7.62
N PHE A 292 8.18 -2.19 6.53
CA PHE A 292 8.05 -1.24 5.44
C PHE A 292 6.81 -1.47 4.57
N ASN A 293 6.40 -2.73 4.34
CA ASN A 293 5.21 -3.03 3.55
C ASN A 293 3.91 -2.46 4.17
N PRO A 294 3.63 -2.61 5.47
CA PRO A 294 2.52 -1.91 6.12
C PRO A 294 2.59 -0.39 6.00
N LEU A 295 3.80 0.20 6.08
CA LEU A 295 3.98 1.64 5.91
C LEU A 295 3.74 2.08 4.46
N VAL A 296 4.20 1.33 3.45
CA VAL A 296 3.87 1.60 2.04
C VAL A 296 2.36 1.56 1.85
N LYS A 297 1.68 0.54 2.39
CA LYS A 297 0.22 0.46 2.30
C LYS A 297 -0.47 1.61 3.04
N MET A 298 -0.15 1.83 4.30
CA MET A 298 -0.87 2.74 5.17
C MET A 298 -0.43 4.19 4.97
N LYS A 299 0.86 4.48 5.20
CA LYS A 299 1.38 5.85 5.19
C LYS A 299 1.36 6.44 3.78
N VAL A 300 1.83 5.70 2.76
CA VAL A 300 1.87 6.22 1.38
C VAL A 300 0.47 6.44 0.82
N THR A 301 -0.51 5.58 1.12
CA THR A 301 -1.89 5.80 0.64
C THR A 301 -2.58 6.98 1.33
N LEU A 302 -2.31 7.22 2.63
CA LEU A 302 -2.78 8.42 3.33
C LEU A 302 -2.11 9.70 2.80
N GLU A 303 -0.82 9.64 2.49
CA GLU A 303 -0.13 10.76 1.83
C GLU A 303 -0.75 11.06 0.47
N GLY A 304 -1.16 10.03 -0.29
CA GLY A 304 -1.87 10.21 -1.56
C GLY A 304 -3.22 10.90 -1.40
N GLU A 305 -4.01 10.55 -0.38
CA GLU A 305 -5.22 11.31 -0.04
C GLU A 305 -4.88 12.79 0.24
N GLN A 306 -3.83 13.04 1.04
CA GLN A 306 -3.38 14.39 1.37
C GLN A 306 -2.90 15.19 0.15
N VAL A 307 -2.21 14.55 -0.80
CA VAL A 307 -1.80 15.18 -2.06
C VAL A 307 -3.02 15.60 -2.87
N ILE A 308 -3.96 14.68 -3.10
CA ILE A 308 -5.15 14.94 -3.91
C ILE A 308 -6.05 16.00 -3.26
N GLU A 309 -6.21 16.02 -1.95
CA GLU A 309 -6.99 17.00 -1.23
C GLU A 309 -6.44 18.42 -1.45
N ARG A 310 -5.12 18.63 -1.32
CA ARG A 310 -4.49 19.94 -1.61
C ARG A 310 -4.62 20.34 -3.06
N LEU A 311 -4.50 19.40 -3.98
CA LEU A 311 -4.69 19.66 -5.40
C LEU A 311 -6.16 19.98 -5.73
N TRP A 312 -7.09 19.42 -4.97
CA TRP A 312 -8.51 19.74 -5.13
C TRP A 312 -8.81 21.20 -4.73
N ASP A 313 -8.21 21.70 -3.66
CA ASP A 313 -8.30 23.12 -3.31
C ASP A 313 -7.79 24.04 -4.43
N VAL A 314 -6.81 23.57 -5.21
CA VAL A 314 -6.30 24.29 -6.38
C VAL A 314 -7.26 24.22 -7.58
N ILE A 315 -7.80 23.04 -7.88
CA ILE A 315 -8.73 22.81 -9.01
C ILE A 315 -10.12 23.37 -8.71
N ALA A 316 -10.51 23.39 -7.43
CA ALA A 316 -11.79 23.87 -6.94
C ALA A 316 -12.99 23.11 -7.57
N ALA A 317 -14.06 23.82 -7.92
CA ALA A 317 -15.31 23.25 -8.42
C ALA A 317 -15.14 22.35 -9.67
N ARG A 318 -14.12 22.61 -10.48
CA ARG A 318 -13.81 21.75 -11.63
C ARG A 318 -13.53 20.30 -11.25
N GLY A 319 -13.00 20.05 -10.06
CA GLY A 319 -12.78 18.69 -9.55
C GLY A 319 -14.05 17.85 -9.37
N TYR A 320 -15.24 18.46 -9.50
CA TYR A 320 -16.54 17.79 -9.47
C TYR A 320 -17.14 17.55 -10.87
N GLU A 321 -16.52 18.08 -11.92
CA GLU A 321 -17.06 17.90 -13.28
C GLU A 321 -16.93 16.43 -13.68
N LYS A 322 -18.04 15.81 -14.11
CA LYS A 322 -18.11 14.38 -14.40
C LYS A 322 -17.11 13.90 -15.47
N ASP A 323 -16.71 14.78 -16.39
CA ASP A 323 -15.89 14.45 -17.56
C ASP A 323 -14.40 14.77 -17.34
N VAL A 324 -13.97 15.14 -16.13
CA VAL A 324 -12.56 15.35 -15.81
C VAL A 324 -11.97 14.15 -15.03
N TYR A 325 -10.71 13.85 -15.29
CA TYR A 325 -9.98 12.79 -14.59
C TYR A 325 -10.00 12.97 -13.06
N PHE A 326 -9.86 14.22 -12.61
CA PHE A 326 -9.72 14.55 -11.20
C PHE A 326 -10.92 14.11 -10.35
N GLU A 327 -12.14 14.12 -10.90
CA GLU A 327 -13.34 13.62 -10.20
C GLU A 327 -13.18 12.15 -9.81
N SER A 328 -12.83 11.28 -10.77
CA SER A 328 -12.61 9.86 -10.45
C SER A 328 -11.42 9.66 -9.53
N ALA A 329 -10.36 10.45 -9.68
CA ALA A 329 -9.19 10.35 -8.79
C ALA A 329 -9.53 10.69 -7.34
N THR A 330 -10.35 11.72 -7.05
CA THR A 330 -10.77 12.07 -5.68
C THR A 330 -11.62 10.99 -5.02
N ARG A 331 -12.43 10.28 -5.79
CA ARG A 331 -13.23 9.16 -5.32
C ARG A 331 -12.37 7.93 -5.08
N ASP A 332 -11.54 7.57 -6.04
CA ASP A 332 -10.83 6.30 -6.08
C ASP A 332 -9.64 6.23 -5.12
N ILE A 333 -8.91 7.34 -4.90
CA ILE A 333 -7.80 7.36 -3.94
C ILE A 333 -8.23 6.94 -2.54
N ARG A 334 -9.47 7.26 -2.15
CA ARG A 334 -10.00 6.99 -0.80
C ARG A 334 -10.22 5.52 -0.50
N MET A 335 -10.24 4.64 -1.50
CA MET A 335 -10.34 3.20 -1.25
C MET A 335 -9.01 2.60 -0.78
N LEU A 336 -7.87 3.09 -1.27
CA LEU A 336 -6.56 2.48 -1.05
C LEU A 336 -6.20 2.32 0.44
N PRO A 337 -6.38 3.32 1.34
CA PRO A 337 -6.12 3.12 2.76
C PRO A 337 -7.09 2.15 3.46
N LYS A 338 -8.22 1.78 2.83
CA LYS A 338 -9.25 0.92 3.43
C LYS A 338 -9.13 -0.55 3.02
N LEU A 339 -8.50 -0.84 1.87
CA LEU A 339 -8.28 -2.21 1.39
C LEU A 339 -7.17 -2.93 2.16
N GLU A 340 -7.19 -4.26 2.17
CA GLU A 340 -6.13 -5.14 2.67
C GLU A 340 -5.69 -4.83 4.11
N GLY A 341 -6.66 -4.72 4.99
CA GLY A 341 -6.53 -4.23 6.35
C GLY A 341 -6.61 -2.70 6.41
N THR A 342 -7.42 -2.19 7.33
CA THR A 342 -7.60 -0.75 7.53
C THR A 342 -6.29 -0.09 7.97
N VAL A 343 -6.25 1.25 7.95
CA VAL A 343 -5.15 2.05 8.53
C VAL A 343 -4.85 1.60 9.96
N HIS A 344 -5.87 1.43 10.80
CA HIS A 344 -5.72 1.05 12.20
C HIS A 344 -5.05 -0.33 12.37
N VAL A 345 -5.46 -1.32 11.58
CA VAL A 345 -4.85 -2.66 11.61
C VAL A 345 -3.37 -2.60 11.24
N ASN A 346 -3.02 -1.88 10.17
CA ASN A 346 -1.63 -1.73 9.73
C ASN A 346 -0.81 -0.88 10.72
N MET A 347 -1.41 0.13 11.37
CA MET A 347 -0.75 0.91 12.41
C MET A 347 -0.41 0.06 13.64
N MET A 348 -1.35 -0.75 14.13
CA MET A 348 -1.10 -1.66 15.25
C MET A 348 -0.03 -2.70 14.93
N LEU A 349 0.06 -3.14 13.67
CA LEU A 349 1.17 -3.97 13.22
C LEU A 349 2.50 -3.21 13.24
N THR A 350 2.51 -1.97 12.73
CA THR A 350 3.69 -1.10 12.67
C THR A 350 4.25 -0.79 14.06
N VAL A 351 3.40 -0.49 15.04
CA VAL A 351 3.81 -0.18 16.43
C VAL A 351 4.59 -1.34 17.07
N ARG A 352 4.38 -2.58 16.67
CA ARG A 352 5.14 -3.73 17.20
C ARG A 352 6.64 -3.67 16.90
N PHE A 353 7.06 -2.92 15.90
CA PHE A 353 8.47 -2.73 15.55
C PHE A 353 9.13 -1.54 16.28
N MET A 354 8.35 -0.74 16.99
CA MET A 354 8.83 0.52 17.57
C MET A 354 10.01 0.31 18.52
N GLN A 355 9.95 -0.73 19.36
CA GLN A 355 11.02 -1.05 20.31
C GLN A 355 12.31 -1.43 19.60
N SER A 356 12.28 -2.38 18.67
CA SER A 356 13.49 -2.80 17.95
C SER A 356 14.03 -1.72 17.01
N PHE A 357 13.15 -0.88 16.43
CA PHE A 357 13.59 0.21 15.56
C PHE A 357 14.29 1.35 16.29
N LEU A 358 13.81 1.73 17.48
CA LEU A 358 14.29 2.92 18.21
C LEU A 358 15.42 2.62 19.21
N PHE A 359 15.48 1.39 19.73
CA PHE A 359 16.36 1.04 20.85
C PHE A 359 17.37 -0.07 20.54
N ASP A 360 17.23 -0.78 19.42
CA ASP A 360 18.24 -1.77 19.03
C ASP A 360 19.44 -1.07 18.36
N GLU A 361 20.62 -1.27 18.93
CA GLU A 361 21.90 -0.74 18.42
C GLU A 361 22.68 -1.78 17.59
N GLN A 362 22.09 -2.96 17.33
CA GLN A 362 22.73 -3.99 16.52
C GLN A 362 22.95 -3.48 15.08
N ALA A 363 24.20 -3.54 14.63
CA ALA A 363 24.51 -3.21 13.25
C ALA A 363 23.87 -4.24 12.28
N VAL A 364 23.27 -3.75 11.21
CA VAL A 364 22.69 -4.57 10.13
C VAL A 364 23.37 -4.23 8.81
N ALA A 365 23.32 -5.17 7.88
CA ALA A 365 23.85 -4.94 6.53
C ALA A 365 23.05 -3.85 5.80
N ASP A 366 23.75 -3.01 5.06
CA ASP A 366 23.14 -2.06 4.13
C ASP A 366 22.46 -2.82 2.98
N VAL A 367 21.37 -2.26 2.49
CA VAL A 367 20.63 -2.79 1.35
C VAL A 367 21.01 -1.99 0.11
N ALA A 368 21.55 -2.66 -0.89
CA ALA A 368 21.85 -2.03 -2.18
C ALA A 368 20.55 -1.78 -2.96
N ALA A 369 20.49 -0.66 -3.69
CA ALA A 369 19.46 -0.48 -4.71
C ALA A 369 19.75 -1.43 -5.90
N SER A 370 18.72 -2.11 -6.39
CA SER A 370 18.86 -3.04 -7.52
C SER A 370 17.62 -2.99 -8.42
N GLU A 371 17.90 -2.84 -9.72
CA GLU A 371 16.90 -2.93 -10.80
C GLU A 371 17.14 -4.19 -11.69
N SER A 372 18.15 -4.99 -11.37
CA SER A 372 18.44 -6.22 -12.13
C SER A 372 17.27 -7.21 -12.00
N PRO A 373 16.93 -7.95 -13.07
CA PRO A 373 15.94 -9.01 -13.00
C PRO A 373 16.21 -9.98 -11.84
N ASN A 374 15.18 -10.31 -11.09
CA ASN A 374 15.26 -11.22 -9.95
C ASN A 374 13.96 -12.04 -9.84
N GLU A 375 14.05 -13.21 -9.21
CA GLU A 375 12.90 -14.02 -8.80
C GLU A 375 12.84 -14.02 -7.28
N GLU A 376 11.74 -13.55 -6.70
CA GLU A 376 11.58 -13.48 -5.24
C GLU A 376 10.80 -14.71 -4.72
N GLU A 377 11.36 -15.90 -4.84
CA GLU A 377 10.74 -17.15 -4.36
C GLU A 377 10.46 -17.15 -2.85
N PHE A 378 11.29 -16.45 -2.07
CA PHE A 378 11.10 -16.36 -0.62
C PHE A 378 9.74 -15.78 -0.22
N LEU A 379 9.15 -14.91 -1.04
CA LEU A 379 7.83 -14.33 -0.75
C LEU A 379 6.71 -15.38 -0.64
N PHE A 380 6.91 -16.53 -1.30
CA PHE A 380 5.99 -17.67 -1.21
C PHE A 380 6.38 -18.68 -0.12
N ASN A 381 7.53 -18.50 0.53
CA ASN A 381 8.08 -19.40 1.56
C ASN A 381 8.36 -18.69 2.89
N GLN A 382 7.83 -17.49 3.10
CA GLN A 382 8.15 -16.64 4.26
C GLN A 382 7.58 -17.13 5.61
N GLY A 383 6.71 -18.14 5.60
CA GLY A 383 6.11 -18.70 6.81
C GLY A 383 5.27 -17.69 7.60
N ALA A 384 5.36 -17.73 8.93
CA ALA A 384 4.57 -16.89 9.83
C ALA A 384 5.05 -15.42 9.86
N THR A 385 4.41 -14.55 9.09
CA THR A 385 4.77 -13.12 8.96
C THR A 385 4.44 -12.26 10.19
N THR A 386 3.75 -12.80 11.18
CA THR A 386 3.35 -12.06 12.40
C THR A 386 4.09 -12.48 13.68
N LYS A 387 5.06 -13.40 13.57
CA LYS A 387 5.86 -13.86 14.72
C LYS A 387 7.23 -13.18 14.74
N GLY A 388 7.74 -12.92 15.96
CA GLY A 388 9.08 -12.37 16.19
C GLY A 388 9.31 -11.00 15.56
N LEU A 389 8.28 -10.16 15.45
CA LEU A 389 8.37 -8.83 14.84
C LEU A 389 9.18 -7.87 15.69
N ASP A 390 9.07 -8.00 16.99
CA ASP A 390 9.76 -7.21 18.02
C ASP A 390 11.26 -7.50 18.14
N THR A 391 11.74 -8.56 17.49
CA THR A 391 13.16 -8.95 17.49
C THR A 391 13.87 -8.70 16.14
N ILE A 392 13.18 -8.14 15.16
CA ILE A 392 13.78 -7.82 13.85
C ILE A 392 14.71 -6.60 14.00
N PRO A 393 16.02 -6.72 13.72
CA PRO A 393 16.95 -5.60 13.86
C PRO A 393 16.85 -4.64 12.67
N PHE A 394 16.88 -3.32 12.96
CA PHE A 394 16.86 -2.27 11.92
C PHE A 394 18.15 -1.45 11.85
N GLY A 395 19.09 -1.73 12.73
CA GLY A 395 20.29 -0.92 12.92
C GLY A 395 20.00 0.44 13.61
N PRO A 396 21.03 1.11 14.12
CA PRO A 396 20.88 2.36 14.83
C PRO A 396 20.29 3.45 13.90
N TRP A 397 19.21 4.09 14.33
CA TRP A 397 18.55 5.13 13.54
C TRP A 397 19.33 6.46 13.50
N ARG A 398 20.05 6.81 14.58
CA ARG A 398 20.76 8.10 14.71
C ARG A 398 21.80 8.35 13.62
N PRO A 399 22.62 7.38 13.19
CA PRO A 399 23.55 7.56 12.07
C PRO A 399 22.88 7.93 10.75
N LYS A 400 21.67 7.40 10.47
CA LYS A 400 20.92 7.70 9.24
C LYS A 400 20.58 9.20 9.14
N PHE A 401 20.17 9.82 10.26
CA PHE A 401 19.91 11.27 10.34
C PHE A 401 21.18 12.14 10.43
N LYS A 402 22.36 11.52 10.42
CA LYS A 402 23.68 12.18 10.32
C LYS A 402 24.36 11.93 8.98
N SER A 403 23.66 11.34 8.04
CA SER A 403 24.14 11.07 6.68
C SER A 403 24.46 12.37 5.90
N LYS A 404 25.03 12.23 4.70
CA LYS A 404 25.38 13.39 3.86
C LYS A 404 24.15 14.17 3.44
N ALA A 405 23.09 13.47 2.98
CA ALA A 405 21.86 14.12 2.56
C ALA A 405 21.16 14.80 3.75
N ALA A 406 21.06 14.11 4.89
CA ALA A 406 20.43 14.65 6.10
C ALA A 406 21.14 15.92 6.61
N LYS A 407 22.46 15.92 6.69
CA LYS A 407 23.26 17.09 7.16
C LYS A 407 23.12 18.33 6.26
N SER A 408 22.71 18.17 5.03
CA SER A 408 22.49 19.29 4.11
C SER A 408 21.15 20.01 4.30
N CYS A 409 20.28 19.47 5.17
CA CYS A 409 18.91 19.92 5.37
C CYS A 409 18.76 20.61 6.74
N ALA A 410 18.30 21.86 6.77
CA ALA A 410 18.09 22.61 8.00
C ALA A 410 17.01 22.00 8.90
N ASN A 411 16.03 21.30 8.32
CA ASN A 411 14.95 20.65 9.06
C ASN A 411 15.35 19.31 9.69
N THR A 412 16.52 18.76 9.36
CA THR A 412 17.01 17.52 9.99
C THR A 412 17.21 17.69 11.48
N ASP A 413 17.89 18.77 11.91
CA ASP A 413 18.14 18.98 13.34
C ASP A 413 16.86 19.19 14.13
N VAL A 414 15.87 19.89 13.55
CA VAL A 414 14.55 20.07 14.17
C VAL A 414 13.82 18.74 14.32
N LEU A 415 13.81 17.92 13.26
CA LEU A 415 13.20 16.60 13.28
C LEU A 415 13.89 15.66 14.29
N VAL A 416 15.23 15.66 14.34
CA VAL A 416 16.00 14.87 15.30
C VAL A 416 15.66 15.26 16.74
N GLN A 417 15.52 16.56 17.04
CA GLN A 417 15.09 17.01 18.37
C GLN A 417 13.69 16.45 18.74
N GLN A 418 12.74 16.41 17.80
CA GLN A 418 11.43 15.79 18.01
C GLN A 418 11.55 14.29 18.28
N ILE A 419 12.36 13.58 17.48
CA ILE A 419 12.61 12.13 17.65
C ILE A 419 13.26 11.83 19.00
N GLU A 420 14.30 12.57 19.39
CA GLU A 420 14.94 12.37 20.70
C GLU A 420 13.98 12.66 21.87
N THR A 421 13.08 13.64 21.71
CA THR A 421 12.04 13.91 22.71
C THR A 421 11.03 12.77 22.77
N PHE A 422 10.67 12.18 21.63
CA PHE A 422 9.81 11.00 21.57
C PHE A 422 10.46 9.78 22.22
N VAL A 423 11.73 9.51 21.92
CA VAL A 423 12.52 8.44 22.57
C VAL A 423 12.59 8.67 24.08
N LYS A 424 12.90 9.89 24.52
CA LYS A 424 12.91 10.27 25.95
C LYS A 424 11.56 10.02 26.62
N MET A 425 10.45 10.28 25.92
CA MET A 425 9.10 9.99 26.42
C MET A 425 8.92 8.48 26.63
N LEU A 426 9.31 7.66 25.66
CA LEU A 426 9.23 6.20 25.77
C LEU A 426 10.10 5.62 26.88
N GLU A 427 11.25 6.25 27.19
CA GLU A 427 12.17 5.81 28.26
C GLU A 427 11.71 6.25 29.66
N LYS A 428 11.28 7.51 29.80
CA LYS A 428 11.04 8.14 31.11
C LYS A 428 9.59 8.16 31.53
N ALA A 429 8.69 8.25 30.58
CA ALA A 429 7.25 8.30 30.77
C ALA A 429 6.57 7.26 29.88
N ALA A 430 7.08 6.03 29.90
CA ALA A 430 6.59 4.91 29.08
C ALA A 430 5.08 4.72 29.23
N PRO A 431 4.40 4.19 28.18
CA PRO A 431 2.99 3.88 28.25
C PRO A 431 2.65 2.99 29.44
N SER A 432 1.65 3.36 30.23
CA SER A 432 1.14 2.50 31.28
C SER A 432 0.50 1.22 30.69
N PRO A 433 0.29 0.16 31.51
CA PRO A 433 -0.43 -1.02 31.06
C PRO A 433 -1.83 -0.73 30.51
N GLU A 434 -2.50 0.31 31.03
CA GLU A 434 -3.81 0.78 30.54
C GLU A 434 -3.67 1.47 29.19
N GLN A 435 -2.73 2.39 29.03
CA GLN A 435 -2.42 3.07 27.76
C GLN A 435 -1.98 2.08 26.68
N SER A 436 -1.22 1.04 27.02
CA SER A 436 -0.81 -0.01 26.09
C SER A 436 -1.96 -0.86 25.57
N LYS A 437 -3.10 -0.87 26.28
CA LYS A 437 -4.36 -1.51 25.86
C LYS A 437 -5.33 -0.53 25.20
N ASP A 438 -5.12 0.74 25.36
CA ASP A 438 -5.91 1.79 24.72
C ASP A 438 -5.48 1.93 23.25
N ILE A 439 -6.30 1.37 22.35
CA ILE A 439 -6.02 1.38 20.91
C ILE A 439 -5.90 2.82 20.39
N ASP A 440 -6.73 3.75 20.83
CA ASP A 440 -6.70 5.13 20.38
C ASP A 440 -5.39 5.84 20.76
N TRP A 441 -4.91 5.60 21.97
CA TRP A 441 -3.62 6.13 22.43
C TRP A 441 -2.45 5.51 21.66
N MET A 442 -2.48 4.18 21.45
CA MET A 442 -1.43 3.46 20.69
C MET A 442 -1.40 3.85 19.21
N LEU A 443 -2.54 4.10 18.59
CA LEU A 443 -2.61 4.62 17.22
C LEU A 443 -1.92 5.98 17.12
N SER A 444 -2.16 6.89 18.07
CA SER A 444 -1.57 8.23 18.06
C SER A 444 -0.03 8.20 18.27
N ILE A 445 0.48 7.30 19.11
CA ILE A 445 1.91 7.01 19.22
C ILE A 445 2.47 6.46 17.91
N GLY A 446 1.71 5.57 17.28
CA GLY A 446 2.06 4.97 15.99
C GLY A 446 2.19 5.99 14.86
N GLU A 447 1.41 7.07 14.86
CA GLU A 447 1.53 8.15 13.86
C GLU A 447 2.92 8.81 13.92
N ILE A 448 3.42 9.14 15.10
CA ILE A 448 4.77 9.71 15.26
C ILE A 448 5.84 8.68 14.83
N PHE A 449 5.73 7.44 15.30
CA PHE A 449 6.69 6.39 14.93
C PHE A 449 6.69 6.13 13.42
N SER A 450 5.52 6.13 12.78
CA SER A 450 5.42 5.91 11.33
C SER A 450 6.14 7.01 10.54
N ILE A 451 6.08 8.28 10.98
CA ILE A 451 6.82 9.39 10.35
C ILE A 451 8.34 9.19 10.53
N ILE A 452 8.79 8.72 11.69
CA ILE A 452 10.23 8.47 11.96
C ILE A 452 10.76 7.38 11.02
N ALA A 453 10.08 6.24 10.94
CA ALA A 453 10.48 5.15 10.05
C ALA A 453 10.39 5.56 8.58
N TYR A 454 9.37 6.34 8.20
CA TYR A 454 9.19 6.89 6.85
C TYR A 454 10.34 7.84 6.47
N ALA A 455 10.66 8.80 7.33
CA ALA A 455 11.76 9.74 7.13
C ALA A 455 13.12 9.04 7.01
N SER A 456 13.36 8.02 7.84
CA SER A 456 14.60 7.23 7.81
C SER A 456 14.87 6.62 6.43
N LEU A 457 13.85 6.00 5.82
CA LEU A 457 14.00 5.35 4.51
C LEU A 457 14.10 6.38 3.36
N ILE A 458 13.41 7.52 3.47
CA ILE A 458 13.52 8.62 2.50
C ILE A 458 14.93 9.23 2.52
N ILE A 459 15.52 9.43 3.69
CA ILE A 459 16.89 9.92 3.82
C ILE A 459 17.87 8.90 3.21
N GLU A 460 17.67 7.62 3.45
CA GLU A 460 18.47 6.54 2.88
C GLU A 460 18.39 6.56 1.34
N GLN A 461 17.19 6.74 0.76
CA GLN A 461 17.03 6.90 -0.68
C GLN A 461 17.71 8.16 -1.22
N ALA A 462 17.70 9.25 -0.46
CA ALA A 462 18.35 10.50 -0.83
C ALA A 462 19.88 10.34 -0.90
N ASP A 463 20.47 9.59 0.03
CA ASP A 463 21.91 9.29 0.04
C ASP A 463 22.32 8.36 -1.12
N LEU A 464 21.47 7.40 -1.46
CA LEU A 464 21.70 6.49 -2.59
C LEU A 464 21.56 7.20 -3.94
N GLY A 465 20.68 8.23 -4.03
CA GLY A 465 20.36 8.88 -5.29
C GLY A 465 19.60 7.97 -6.26
N GLY A 466 20.00 7.98 -7.53
CA GLY A 466 19.41 7.13 -8.58
C GLY A 466 18.08 7.67 -9.13
N PRO A 467 17.33 6.88 -9.93
CA PRO A 467 16.18 7.38 -10.71
C PRO A 467 14.95 7.75 -9.85
N TYR A 468 14.91 7.32 -8.60
CA TYR A 468 13.79 7.58 -7.68
C TYR A 468 14.04 8.75 -6.73
N ALA A 469 15.24 9.35 -6.79
CA ALA A 469 15.55 10.58 -6.07
C ALA A 469 15.59 11.77 -7.08
N PRO A 470 15.05 12.95 -6.74
CA PRO A 470 15.11 14.10 -7.61
C PRO A 470 16.56 14.60 -7.79
N ALA A 471 16.89 15.24 -8.92
CA ALA A 471 18.23 15.76 -9.21
C ALA A 471 18.76 16.68 -8.10
N ASP A 472 17.89 17.56 -7.55
CA ASP A 472 18.22 18.44 -6.42
C ASP A 472 17.71 17.83 -5.11
N VAL A 473 18.10 16.60 -4.83
CA VAL A 473 17.54 15.80 -3.74
C VAL A 473 17.59 16.52 -2.39
N ASN A 474 18.67 17.23 -2.08
CA ASN A 474 18.81 17.92 -0.79
C ASN A 474 17.79 19.06 -0.60
N LEU A 475 17.47 19.80 -1.68
CA LEU A 475 16.46 20.85 -1.66
C LEU A 475 15.06 20.26 -1.39
N VAL A 476 14.73 19.20 -2.10
CA VAL A 476 13.43 18.53 -1.98
C VAL A 476 13.32 17.80 -0.64
N LEU A 477 14.39 17.15 -0.19
CA LEU A 477 14.46 16.49 1.11
C LEU A 477 14.20 17.48 2.26
N ASP A 478 14.84 18.66 2.25
CA ASP A 478 14.60 19.68 3.29
C ASP A 478 13.14 20.17 3.30
N GLN A 479 12.49 20.25 2.12
CA GLN A 479 11.05 20.53 2.03
C GLN A 479 10.20 19.38 2.61
N ILE A 480 10.54 18.13 2.32
CA ILE A 480 9.88 16.94 2.89
C ILE A 480 9.99 16.94 4.41
N LEU A 481 11.20 17.14 4.93
CA LEU A 481 11.44 17.16 6.37
C LEU A 481 10.68 18.31 7.06
N SER A 482 10.52 19.46 6.41
CA SER A 482 9.71 20.56 6.94
C SER A 482 8.22 20.18 7.11
N VAL A 483 7.70 19.34 6.21
CA VAL A 483 6.35 18.77 6.32
C VAL A 483 6.28 17.82 7.51
N PHE A 484 7.25 16.93 7.68
CA PHE A 484 7.27 15.96 8.78
C PHE A 484 7.40 16.61 10.15
N VAL A 485 8.17 17.69 10.27
CA VAL A 485 8.24 18.49 11.53
C VAL A 485 6.86 19.02 11.91
N ARG A 486 6.06 19.50 10.95
CA ARG A 486 4.67 19.94 11.19
C ARG A 486 3.75 18.78 11.56
N ASP A 487 3.88 17.66 10.85
CA ASP A 487 3.03 16.48 11.07
C ASP A 487 3.30 15.88 12.46
N ILE A 488 4.56 15.73 12.89
CA ILE A 488 4.89 15.32 14.27
C ILE A 488 4.33 16.32 15.30
N SER A 489 4.46 17.63 15.05
CA SER A 489 3.94 18.65 15.97
C SER A 489 2.41 18.54 16.14
N ARG A 490 1.67 18.22 15.07
CA ARG A 490 0.23 17.99 15.12
C ARG A 490 -0.10 16.75 15.95
N HIS A 491 0.56 15.62 15.70
CA HIS A 491 0.30 14.39 16.45
C HIS A 491 0.75 14.49 17.91
N ALA A 492 1.78 15.27 18.20
CA ALA A 492 2.17 15.58 19.58
C ALA A 492 1.08 16.38 20.31
N LEU A 493 0.42 17.34 19.62
CA LEU A 493 -0.70 18.09 20.19
C LEU A 493 -1.89 17.17 20.46
N GLU A 494 -2.24 16.29 19.52
CA GLU A 494 -3.31 15.29 19.68
C GLU A 494 -3.05 14.38 20.91
N LEU A 495 -1.81 13.94 21.11
CA LEU A 495 -1.41 13.15 22.30
C LEU A 495 -1.46 13.98 23.59
N HIS A 496 -1.07 15.26 23.55
CA HIS A 496 -1.14 16.16 24.69
C HIS A 496 -2.59 16.32 25.19
N GLU A 497 -3.57 16.38 24.27
CA GLU A 497 -4.98 16.59 24.61
C GLU A 497 -5.68 15.34 25.15
N LYS A 498 -5.09 14.14 25.00
CA LYS A 498 -5.71 12.90 25.48
C LYS A 498 -5.79 12.86 27.00
N SER A 499 -6.97 12.58 27.54
CA SER A 499 -7.22 12.47 28.97
C SER A 499 -6.41 11.35 29.65
N SER A 500 -5.99 10.34 28.90
CA SER A 500 -5.14 9.24 29.37
C SER A 500 -3.66 9.61 29.44
N SER A 501 -3.22 10.73 28.88
CA SER A 501 -1.83 11.19 28.93
C SER A 501 -1.49 11.76 30.30
N THR A 502 -0.40 11.28 30.91
CA THR A 502 0.08 11.78 32.22
C THR A 502 0.68 13.18 32.08
N ALA A 503 0.77 13.92 33.19
CA ALA A 503 1.36 15.27 33.21
C ALA A 503 2.81 15.29 32.69
N GLU A 504 3.60 14.23 32.95
CA GLU A 504 4.97 14.11 32.43
C GLU A 504 4.96 13.87 30.91
N GLN A 505 4.08 13.00 30.42
CA GLN A 505 3.91 12.78 28.98
C GLN A 505 3.44 14.07 28.29
N GLN A 506 2.45 14.76 28.83
CA GLN A 506 1.93 16.02 28.28
C GLN A 506 3.03 17.07 28.13
N LYS A 507 3.93 17.19 29.12
CA LYS A 507 5.08 18.09 29.05
C LYS A 507 6.01 17.73 27.88
N LEU A 508 6.32 16.44 27.71
CA LEU A 508 7.18 15.97 26.63
C LEU A 508 6.50 16.14 25.25
N PHE A 509 5.19 15.93 25.15
CA PHE A 509 4.44 16.20 23.92
C PHE A 509 4.49 17.68 23.53
N LEU A 510 4.37 18.61 24.48
CA LEU A 510 4.57 20.04 24.20
C LEU A 510 6.02 20.35 23.74
N GLU A 511 7.02 19.67 24.31
CA GLU A 511 8.42 19.79 23.87
C GLU A 511 8.64 19.30 22.43
N MET A 512 7.76 18.43 21.88
CA MET A 512 7.82 17.98 20.49
C MET A 512 7.16 18.97 19.50
N ILE A 513 6.38 19.93 19.95
CA ILE A 513 5.79 20.95 19.08
C ILE A 513 6.89 21.91 18.63
N ARG A 514 7.27 21.84 17.36
CA ARG A 514 8.35 22.63 16.76
C ARG A 514 7.89 23.31 15.48
N ARG A 515 8.51 24.46 15.21
CA ARG A 515 8.35 25.16 13.94
C ARG A 515 9.44 24.69 12.97
N PRO A 516 9.06 24.32 11.72
CA PRO A 516 10.08 24.03 10.69
C PRO A 516 10.97 25.23 10.42
N ALA A 517 12.23 24.97 10.06
CA ALA A 517 13.12 26.00 9.57
C ALA A 517 12.55 26.58 8.26
N HIS A 518 12.21 27.88 8.29
CA HIS A 518 11.69 28.59 7.13
C HIS A 518 12.82 28.96 6.16
N ASN A 519 12.57 28.80 4.86
CA ASN A 519 13.51 29.17 3.80
C ASN A 519 12.75 29.55 2.53
N GLU A 520 12.61 30.87 2.30
CA GLU A 520 11.88 31.41 1.16
C GLU A 520 12.51 31.02 -0.19
N SER A 521 13.85 30.97 -0.25
CA SER A 521 14.56 30.54 -1.48
C SER A 521 14.26 29.07 -1.81
N ARG A 522 14.17 28.20 -0.79
CA ARG A 522 13.77 26.81 -0.98
C ARG A 522 12.34 26.73 -1.54
N GLU A 523 11.40 27.42 -0.93
CA GLU A 523 9.99 27.42 -1.35
C GLU A 523 9.83 27.91 -2.79
N THR A 524 10.54 28.95 -3.17
CA THR A 524 10.55 29.46 -4.55
C THR A 524 11.09 28.42 -5.54
N LYS A 525 12.23 27.80 -5.23
CA LYS A 525 12.85 26.78 -6.10
C LYS A 525 12.01 25.50 -6.20
N ILE A 526 11.32 25.11 -5.13
CA ILE A 526 10.37 23.98 -5.20
C ILE A 526 9.22 24.33 -6.13
N PHE A 527 8.68 25.55 -6.03
CA PHE A 527 7.60 25.99 -6.92
C PHE A 527 8.05 26.09 -8.39
N GLU A 528 9.29 26.47 -8.66
CA GLU A 528 9.87 26.42 -10.02
C GLU A 528 9.86 24.99 -10.58
N LYS A 529 10.17 23.98 -9.76
CA LYS A 529 10.06 22.56 -10.15
C LYS A 529 8.62 22.14 -10.43
N VAL A 530 7.67 22.61 -9.63
CA VAL A 530 6.25 22.40 -9.87
C VAL A 530 5.84 22.99 -11.22
N MET A 531 6.26 24.22 -11.50
CA MET A 531 5.96 24.89 -12.77
C MET A 531 6.60 24.19 -13.99
N ALA A 532 7.75 23.54 -13.81
CA ALA A 532 8.39 22.76 -14.86
C ALA A 532 7.59 21.52 -15.28
N LEU A 533 6.62 21.07 -14.46
CA LEU A 533 5.71 19.98 -14.79
C LEU A 533 4.53 20.42 -15.66
N LYS A 534 4.32 21.72 -15.84
CA LYS A 534 3.27 22.26 -16.71
C LYS A 534 3.43 21.70 -18.14
N GLU A 535 2.34 21.18 -18.67
CA GLU A 535 2.26 20.61 -20.03
C GLU A 535 3.17 19.38 -20.28
N SER A 536 3.84 18.84 -19.23
CA SER A 536 4.65 17.62 -19.37
C SER A 536 3.79 16.38 -19.64
N TYR A 537 2.54 16.39 -19.23
CA TYR A 537 1.58 15.34 -19.51
C TYR A 537 0.16 15.90 -19.65
N ARG A 538 -0.58 15.36 -20.61
CA ARG A 538 -2.03 15.48 -20.74
C ARG A 538 -2.59 14.16 -21.23
N MET A 539 -3.61 13.66 -20.58
CA MET A 539 -4.33 12.50 -21.09
C MET A 539 -5.02 12.87 -22.42
N ALA A 540 -4.93 12.01 -23.42
CA ALA A 540 -5.62 12.21 -24.68
C ALA A 540 -7.13 12.39 -24.45
N PRO A 541 -7.80 13.29 -25.19
CA PRO A 541 -9.23 13.56 -25.04
C PRO A 541 -10.10 12.32 -25.22
#